data_100eb21a35522bf7fd33925011d264df
#
_entry.id   100eb21a35522bf7fd33925011d264df
#
_cell.length_a   1.000
_cell.length_b   1.000
_cell.length_c   1.000
_cell.angle_alpha   90.00
_cell.angle_beta   90.00
_cell.angle_gamma   90.00
#
_symmetry.space_group_name_H-M   'P 1'
#
loop_
_entity.id
_entity.type
_entity.pdbx_description
1 polymer ?
#
loop_
_entity_poly.entity_id
_entity_poly.type
_entity_poly.pdbx_seq_one_letter_code
_entity_poly.pdbx_strand_id
1 'polypeptide(L)'
;MALIRALVFDFDGLILDTETPLIEAYAAVHEQHGVAFDRSLFIRSVGHADYSFDPWHGFSPHADRAELELQRRAAKDDFILQQPVLPGVVALLEAARRENLKVGLASNSSHAWCDAHLARLGLLGHFHHVGCREDVPSPKPEPDLYRLAVNQLGVRPHEAVAFEDSHTGTLAARRAGLKVVGVPNPSTAHHDFGHADLKVGSLADVSLQSLSVSFAAASGR
;
A
#
# COMPACT_ATOMS: atom_id res chain seq x y z
N MET A 1 -17.26 -18.42 15.51
CA MET A 1 -16.99 -17.44 14.45
C MET A 1 -15.79 -16.61 14.89
N ALA A 2 -14.76 -16.49 14.08
CA ALA A 2 -13.65 -15.56 14.38
C ALA A 2 -14.23 -14.13 14.28
N LEU A 3 -14.30 -13.43 15.41
CA LEU A 3 -14.82 -12.08 15.47
C LEU A 3 -13.72 -11.12 14.96
N ILE A 4 -13.99 -10.43 13.85
CA ILE A 4 -13.12 -9.34 13.39
C ILE A 4 -13.31 -8.17 14.35
N ARG A 5 -12.21 -7.67 14.92
CA ARG A 5 -12.18 -6.55 15.86
C ARG A 5 -11.35 -5.36 15.36
N ALA A 6 -10.49 -5.61 14.39
CA ALA A 6 -9.65 -4.55 13.80
C ALA A 6 -9.43 -4.74 12.30
N LEU A 7 -9.23 -3.62 11.62
CA LEU A 7 -8.75 -3.52 10.25
C LEU A 7 -7.39 -2.83 10.27
N VAL A 8 -6.41 -3.35 9.55
CA VAL A 8 -5.08 -2.75 9.41
C VAL A 8 -4.80 -2.57 7.93
N PHE A 9 -4.61 -1.34 7.52
CA PHE A 9 -4.38 -0.96 6.13
C PHE A 9 -2.89 -0.73 5.87
N ASP A 10 -2.38 -1.16 4.73
CA ASP A 10 -1.23 -0.52 4.12
C ASP A 10 -1.61 0.88 3.60
N PHE A 11 -0.63 1.66 3.15
CA PHE A 11 -0.86 3.01 2.64
C PHE A 11 -0.66 3.12 1.14
N ASP A 12 0.59 2.93 0.68
CA ASP A 12 1.01 3.16 -0.69
C ASP A 12 0.47 2.08 -1.63
N GLY A 13 -0.22 2.49 -2.70
CA GLY A 13 -0.86 1.56 -3.63
C GLY A 13 -2.16 0.93 -3.13
N LEU A 14 -2.55 1.16 -1.85
CA LEU A 14 -3.78 0.63 -1.27
C LEU A 14 -4.80 1.72 -0.87
N ILE A 15 -4.37 2.73 -0.10
CA ILE A 15 -5.21 3.88 0.26
C ILE A 15 -5.08 4.97 -0.79
N LEU A 16 -3.87 5.20 -1.27
CA LEU A 16 -3.50 6.19 -2.25
C LEU A 16 -2.69 5.53 -3.36
N ASP A 17 -3.02 5.82 -4.61
CA ASP A 17 -2.18 5.42 -5.74
C ASP A 17 -0.91 6.26 -5.74
N THR A 18 0.21 5.67 -5.41
CA THR A 18 1.53 6.29 -5.37
C THR A 18 2.45 5.80 -6.48
N GLU A 19 2.03 4.74 -7.19
CA GLU A 19 2.80 4.10 -8.25
C GLU A 19 2.54 4.74 -9.62
N THR A 20 1.28 4.99 -9.99
CA THR A 20 0.95 5.68 -11.24
C THR A 20 1.61 7.08 -11.30
N PRO A 21 1.55 7.92 -10.25
CA PRO A 21 2.29 9.19 -10.19
C PRO A 21 3.80 9.07 -10.40
N LEU A 22 4.42 8.00 -9.91
CA LEU A 22 5.83 7.75 -10.13
C LEU A 22 6.14 7.48 -11.61
N ILE A 23 5.34 6.62 -12.24
CA ILE A 23 5.48 6.29 -13.67
C ILE A 23 5.28 7.54 -14.54
N GLU A 24 4.20 8.29 -14.26
CA GLU A 24 3.89 9.51 -15.02
C GLU A 24 4.93 10.61 -14.81
N ALA A 25 5.56 10.70 -13.63
CA ALA A 25 6.63 11.64 -13.37
C ALA A 25 7.89 11.33 -14.23
N TYR A 26 8.27 10.07 -14.35
CA TYR A 26 9.33 9.67 -15.28
C TYR A 26 8.96 9.98 -16.72
N ALA A 27 7.73 9.66 -17.13
CA ALA A 27 7.26 9.94 -18.48
C ALA A 27 7.27 11.43 -18.80
N ALA A 28 6.83 12.28 -17.88
CA ALA A 28 6.80 13.73 -18.05
C ALA A 28 8.22 14.33 -18.24
N VAL A 29 9.20 13.88 -17.45
CA VAL A 29 10.59 14.34 -17.60
C VAL A 29 11.15 13.88 -18.95
N HIS A 30 10.90 12.64 -19.37
CA HIS A 30 11.33 12.15 -20.67
C HIS A 30 10.73 12.97 -21.83
N GLU A 31 9.43 13.24 -21.77
CA GLU A 31 8.72 14.05 -22.75
C GLU A 31 9.29 15.48 -22.82
N GLN A 32 9.53 16.11 -21.68
CA GLN A 32 10.12 17.45 -21.59
C GLN A 32 11.48 17.54 -22.28
N HIS A 33 12.25 16.48 -22.24
CA HIS A 33 13.58 16.38 -22.86
C HIS A 33 13.57 15.71 -24.25
N GLY A 34 12.40 15.37 -24.80
CA GLY A 34 12.27 14.71 -26.12
C GLY A 34 12.85 13.29 -26.16
N VAL A 35 12.92 12.60 -25.02
CA VAL A 35 13.44 11.23 -24.88
C VAL A 35 12.25 10.26 -24.75
N ALA A 36 12.29 9.14 -25.47
CA ALA A 36 11.26 8.11 -25.35
C ALA A 36 11.28 7.41 -23.98
N PHE A 37 10.11 7.16 -23.40
CA PHE A 37 9.96 6.41 -22.15
C PHE A 37 9.12 5.15 -22.37
N ASP A 38 9.67 3.97 -22.08
CA ASP A 38 8.94 2.71 -22.13
C ASP A 38 8.29 2.41 -20.76
N ARG A 39 7.03 2.86 -20.63
CA ARG A 39 6.22 2.60 -19.42
C ARG A 39 6.10 1.11 -19.11
N SER A 40 5.98 0.26 -20.12
CA SER A 40 5.77 -1.17 -19.93
C SER A 40 7.01 -1.86 -19.38
N LEU A 41 8.17 -1.44 -19.83
CA LEU A 41 9.46 -1.92 -19.31
C LEU A 41 9.68 -1.45 -17.88
N PHE A 42 9.36 -0.19 -17.59
CA PHE A 42 9.46 0.36 -16.23
C PHE A 42 8.56 -0.40 -15.24
N ILE A 43 7.28 -0.62 -15.57
CA ILE A 43 6.33 -1.35 -14.72
C ILE A 43 6.84 -2.76 -14.42
N ARG A 44 7.39 -3.47 -15.41
CA ARG A 44 7.98 -4.80 -15.18
C ARG A 44 9.20 -4.78 -14.27
N SER A 45 9.91 -3.67 -14.17
CA SER A 45 11.08 -3.53 -13.29
C SER A 45 10.74 -3.25 -11.84
N VAL A 46 9.55 -2.69 -11.58
CA VAL A 46 9.09 -2.35 -10.22
C VAL A 46 8.84 -3.63 -9.42
N GLY A 47 9.47 -3.73 -8.25
CA GLY A 47 9.28 -4.87 -7.33
C GLY A 47 10.12 -6.12 -7.63
N HIS A 48 10.96 -6.12 -8.67
CA HIS A 48 11.91 -7.20 -8.96
C HIS A 48 13.32 -6.85 -8.47
N ALA A 49 13.79 -7.52 -7.42
CA ALA A 49 15.12 -7.29 -6.84
C ALA A 49 16.26 -7.58 -7.82
N ASP A 50 16.05 -8.47 -8.78
CA ASP A 50 17.06 -8.93 -9.74
C ASP A 50 17.01 -8.19 -11.08
N TYR A 51 16.09 -7.22 -11.25
CA TYR A 51 15.93 -6.49 -12.50
C TYR A 51 16.53 -5.09 -12.36
N SER A 52 17.73 -4.90 -12.92
CA SER A 52 18.40 -3.60 -12.99
C SER A 52 17.90 -2.82 -14.20
N PHE A 53 16.90 -1.96 -14.01
CA PHE A 53 16.45 -1.01 -15.03
C PHE A 53 16.94 0.39 -14.68
N ASP A 54 17.65 1.02 -15.62
CA ASP A 54 17.97 2.45 -15.52
C ASP A 54 16.83 3.27 -16.09
N PRO A 55 16.03 3.95 -15.25
CA PRO A 55 14.88 4.74 -15.72
C PRO A 55 15.30 5.92 -16.60
N TRP A 56 16.56 6.31 -16.57
CA TRP A 56 17.15 7.37 -17.39
C TRP A 56 17.83 6.84 -18.66
N HIS A 57 17.59 5.57 -18.99
CA HIS A 57 18.05 4.99 -20.24
C HIS A 57 17.53 5.81 -21.43
N GLY A 58 18.40 6.15 -22.36
CA GLY A 58 18.07 7.01 -23.53
C GLY A 58 18.50 8.47 -23.38
N PHE A 59 18.80 8.94 -22.16
CA PHE A 59 19.43 10.23 -21.98
C PHE A 59 20.93 10.17 -22.32
N SER A 60 21.49 11.34 -22.65
CA SER A 60 22.95 11.46 -22.85
C SER A 60 23.71 10.95 -21.62
N PRO A 61 24.86 10.25 -21.80
CA PRO A 61 25.74 9.89 -20.69
C PRO A 61 26.23 11.10 -19.87
N HIS A 62 26.17 12.30 -20.45
CA HIS A 62 26.58 13.57 -19.81
C HIS A 62 25.37 14.33 -19.22
N ALA A 63 24.15 13.77 -19.27
CA ALA A 63 23.00 14.41 -18.66
C ALA A 63 23.17 14.49 -17.14
N ASP A 64 22.76 15.61 -16.57
CA ASP A 64 22.77 15.80 -15.12
C ASP A 64 21.66 14.96 -14.49
N ARG A 65 22.04 13.77 -14.00
CA ARG A 65 21.13 12.82 -13.36
C ARG A 65 20.50 13.38 -12.08
N ALA A 66 21.19 14.27 -11.37
CA ALA A 66 20.68 14.89 -10.16
C ALA A 66 19.54 15.87 -10.50
N GLU A 67 19.72 16.65 -11.56
CA GLU A 67 18.69 17.55 -12.06
C GLU A 67 17.46 16.80 -12.59
N LEU A 68 17.65 15.74 -13.38
CA LEU A 68 16.56 14.89 -13.87
C LEU A 68 15.76 14.28 -12.70
N GLU A 69 16.45 13.81 -11.67
CA GLU A 69 15.81 13.25 -10.48
C GLU A 69 15.07 14.32 -9.66
N LEU A 70 15.57 15.56 -9.61
CA LEU A 70 14.87 16.67 -8.97
C LEU A 70 13.57 17.00 -9.71
N GLN A 71 13.61 17.09 -11.05
CA GLN A 71 12.43 17.31 -11.88
C GLN A 71 11.41 16.19 -11.70
N ARG A 72 11.85 14.93 -11.71
CA ARG A 72 10.98 13.79 -11.48
C ARG A 72 10.31 13.83 -10.10
N ARG A 73 11.06 14.20 -9.03
CA ARG A 73 10.48 14.32 -7.69
C ARG A 73 9.41 15.39 -7.64
N ALA A 74 9.69 16.57 -8.18
CA ALA A 74 8.72 17.66 -8.26
C ALA A 74 7.44 17.23 -9.02
N ALA A 75 7.59 16.62 -10.20
CA ALA A 75 6.45 16.12 -10.97
C ALA A 75 5.66 15.04 -10.22
N LYS A 76 6.34 14.10 -9.54
CA LYS A 76 5.69 13.08 -8.72
C LYS A 76 4.86 13.70 -7.61
N ASP A 77 5.40 14.67 -6.89
CA ASP A 77 4.72 15.32 -5.78
C ASP A 77 3.44 16.01 -6.27
N ASP A 78 3.51 16.73 -7.40
CA ASP A 78 2.35 17.36 -8.02
C ASP A 78 1.28 16.34 -8.44
N PHE A 79 1.67 15.21 -9.05
CA PHE A 79 0.73 14.16 -9.45
C PHE A 79 0.10 13.46 -8.26
N ILE A 80 0.85 13.20 -7.19
CA ILE A 80 0.32 12.58 -5.96
C ILE A 80 -0.69 13.48 -5.27
N LEU A 81 -0.46 14.79 -5.25
CA LEU A 81 -1.42 15.74 -4.65
C LEU A 81 -2.78 15.71 -5.33
N GLN A 82 -2.85 15.30 -6.59
CA GLN A 82 -4.09 15.19 -7.37
C GLN A 82 -4.78 13.83 -7.20
N GLN A 83 -4.11 12.81 -6.62
CA GLN A 83 -4.71 11.50 -6.45
C GLN A 83 -5.82 11.51 -5.41
N PRO A 84 -7.01 10.94 -5.74
CA PRO A 84 -8.07 10.71 -4.77
C PRO A 84 -7.76 9.47 -3.92
N VAL A 85 -8.57 9.30 -2.87
CA VAL A 85 -8.60 8.04 -2.12
C VAL A 85 -9.03 6.90 -3.04
N LEU A 86 -8.35 5.76 -2.96
CA LEU A 86 -8.68 4.59 -3.77
C LEU A 86 -10.08 4.04 -3.43
N PRO A 87 -10.78 3.45 -4.42
CA PRO A 87 -12.14 2.96 -4.24
C PRO A 87 -12.28 1.94 -3.10
N GLY A 88 -13.34 2.08 -2.29
CA GLY A 88 -13.67 1.17 -1.19
C GLY A 88 -13.05 1.54 0.16
N VAL A 89 -11.95 2.30 0.20
CA VAL A 89 -11.26 2.69 1.44
C VAL A 89 -12.21 3.42 2.38
N VAL A 90 -12.82 4.53 1.94
CA VAL A 90 -13.73 5.33 2.77
C VAL A 90 -14.90 4.49 3.27
N ALA A 91 -15.49 3.67 2.41
CA ALA A 91 -16.62 2.81 2.77
C ALA A 91 -16.26 1.81 3.88
N LEU A 92 -15.06 1.21 3.82
CA LEU A 92 -14.58 0.29 4.86
C LEU A 92 -14.25 1.02 6.17
N LEU A 93 -13.65 2.21 6.12
CA LEU A 93 -13.36 3.03 7.29
C LEU A 93 -14.66 3.45 8.00
N GLU A 94 -15.67 3.87 7.26
CA GLU A 94 -16.98 4.21 7.81
C GLU A 94 -17.73 2.98 8.36
N ALA A 95 -17.63 1.82 7.68
CA ALA A 95 -18.18 0.59 8.18
C ALA A 95 -17.51 0.15 9.48
N ALA A 96 -16.19 0.24 9.57
CA ALA A 96 -15.43 -0.03 10.80
C ALA A 96 -15.89 0.86 11.95
N ARG A 97 -16.10 2.15 11.69
CA ARG A 97 -16.61 3.11 12.68
C ARG A 97 -18.01 2.74 13.17
N ARG A 98 -18.92 2.37 12.26
CA ARG A 98 -20.30 1.97 12.63
C ARG A 98 -20.33 0.70 13.49
N GLU A 99 -19.44 -0.24 13.22
CA GLU A 99 -19.32 -1.51 13.94
C GLU A 99 -18.36 -1.44 15.14
N ASN A 100 -17.86 -0.25 15.49
CA ASN A 100 -16.87 0.00 16.55
C ASN A 100 -15.60 -0.86 16.43
N LEU A 101 -15.17 -1.16 15.22
CA LEU A 101 -13.88 -1.81 14.97
C LEU A 101 -12.73 -0.84 15.15
N LYS A 102 -11.59 -1.36 15.59
CA LYS A 102 -10.35 -0.59 15.60
C LYS A 102 -9.74 -0.52 14.20
N VAL A 103 -9.11 0.60 13.88
CA VAL A 103 -8.44 0.81 12.58
C VAL A 103 -7.00 1.22 12.81
N GLY A 104 -6.08 0.55 12.15
CA GLY A 104 -4.66 0.86 12.14
C GLY A 104 -4.11 1.01 10.73
N LEU A 105 -2.98 1.69 10.64
CA LEU A 105 -2.12 1.73 9.47
C LEU A 105 -0.83 0.99 9.78
N ALA A 106 -0.25 0.33 8.78
CA ALA A 106 1.07 -0.27 8.83
C ALA A 106 1.77 -0.02 7.48
N SER A 107 2.71 0.91 7.40
CA SER A 107 3.38 1.32 6.15
C SER A 107 4.91 1.31 6.28
N ASN A 108 5.59 0.95 5.18
CA ASN A 108 7.04 1.12 5.05
C ASN A 108 7.45 2.58 4.75
N SER A 109 6.50 3.46 4.56
CA SER A 109 6.74 4.89 4.38
C SER A 109 6.93 5.60 5.74
N SER A 110 7.39 6.83 5.70
CA SER A 110 7.63 7.64 6.89
C SER A 110 6.35 8.24 7.47
N HIS A 111 6.37 8.61 8.76
CA HIS A 111 5.30 9.39 9.37
C HIS A 111 5.06 10.71 8.62
N ALA A 112 6.13 11.41 8.24
CA ALA A 112 6.01 12.66 7.48
C ALA A 112 5.20 12.48 6.19
N TRP A 113 5.30 11.31 5.55
CA TRP A 113 4.54 10.96 4.36
C TRP A 113 3.10 10.54 4.69
N CYS A 114 2.93 9.52 5.51
CA CYS A 114 1.61 8.95 5.80
C CYS A 114 0.68 9.96 6.49
N ASP A 115 1.16 10.65 7.52
CA ASP A 115 0.33 11.59 8.29
C ASP A 115 -0.10 12.78 7.43
N ALA A 116 0.81 13.33 6.61
CA ALA A 116 0.49 14.45 5.72
C ALA A 116 -0.58 14.07 4.69
N HIS A 117 -0.45 12.90 4.06
CA HIS A 117 -1.43 12.47 3.05
C HIS A 117 -2.75 12.02 3.68
N LEU A 118 -2.75 11.34 4.82
CA LEU A 118 -3.98 11.00 5.56
C LEU A 118 -4.73 12.27 5.98
N ALA A 119 -4.01 13.30 6.45
CA ALA A 119 -4.61 14.58 6.81
C ALA A 119 -5.18 15.30 5.57
N ARG A 120 -4.43 15.36 4.46
CA ARG A 120 -4.88 15.94 3.19
C ARG A 120 -6.15 15.27 2.66
N LEU A 121 -6.23 13.95 2.79
CA LEU A 121 -7.37 13.16 2.33
C LEU A 121 -8.54 13.17 3.32
N GLY A 122 -8.40 13.80 4.49
CA GLY A 122 -9.41 13.82 5.56
C GLY A 122 -9.60 12.48 6.28
N LEU A 123 -8.62 11.56 6.18
CA LEU A 123 -8.72 10.20 6.69
C LEU A 123 -8.06 10.00 8.05
N LEU A 124 -7.17 10.89 8.48
CA LEU A 124 -6.36 10.69 9.69
C LEU A 124 -7.21 10.38 10.93
N GLY A 125 -8.35 11.03 11.09
CA GLY A 125 -9.26 10.83 12.22
C GLY A 125 -9.98 9.46 12.26
N HIS A 126 -9.86 8.62 11.22
CA HIS A 126 -10.37 7.25 11.23
C HIS A 126 -9.41 6.25 11.87
N PHE A 127 -8.12 6.58 11.97
CA PHE A 127 -7.09 5.67 12.46
C PHE A 127 -6.89 5.83 13.97
N HIS A 128 -6.91 4.72 14.68
CA HIS A 128 -6.59 4.64 16.11
C HIS A 128 -5.08 4.52 16.33
N HIS A 129 -4.35 4.06 15.31
CA HIS A 129 -2.89 3.95 15.30
C HIS A 129 -2.39 4.07 13.86
N VAL A 130 -1.33 4.83 13.67
CA VAL A 130 -0.56 4.92 12.43
C VAL A 130 0.84 4.41 12.75
N GLY A 131 1.23 3.28 12.13
CA GLY A 131 2.55 2.68 12.27
C GLY A 131 3.36 2.86 11.00
N CYS A 132 4.53 3.47 11.12
CA CYS A 132 5.42 3.80 10.01
C CYS A 132 6.79 3.15 10.19
N ARG A 133 7.63 3.21 9.16
CA ARG A 133 8.93 2.55 9.13
C ARG A 133 9.82 2.90 10.33
N GLU A 134 9.73 4.13 10.85
CA GLU A 134 10.52 4.61 11.97
C GLU A 134 10.16 3.97 13.31
N ASP A 135 8.98 3.37 13.43
CA ASP A 135 8.46 2.83 14.68
C ASP A 135 8.97 1.42 14.97
N VAL A 136 9.64 0.78 14.01
CA VAL A 136 10.08 -0.60 14.13
C VAL A 136 11.52 -0.79 13.69
N PRO A 137 12.26 -1.73 14.29
CA PRO A 137 13.62 -2.06 13.86
C PRO A 137 13.65 -2.69 12.46
N SER A 138 12.62 -3.47 12.10
CA SER A 138 12.58 -4.21 10.84
C SER A 138 11.24 -3.97 10.11
N PRO A 139 11.24 -3.18 9.01
CA PRO A 139 10.03 -2.95 8.20
C PRO A 139 9.64 -4.20 7.40
N LYS A 140 8.50 -4.14 6.70
CA LYS A 140 8.06 -5.23 5.80
C LYS A 140 9.19 -5.62 4.84
N PRO A 141 9.44 -6.90 4.61
CA PRO A 141 8.56 -8.07 4.84
C PRO A 141 8.61 -8.67 6.26
N GLU A 142 9.30 -8.02 7.21
CA GLU A 142 9.25 -8.47 8.60
C GLU A 142 7.92 -8.07 9.24
N PRO A 143 7.42 -8.86 10.23
CA PRO A 143 6.07 -8.70 10.77
C PRO A 143 5.90 -7.54 11.74
N ASP A 144 6.95 -6.80 12.02
CA ASP A 144 7.03 -5.89 13.18
C ASP A 144 5.97 -4.76 13.12
N LEU A 145 5.74 -4.16 11.95
CA LEU A 145 4.71 -3.14 11.77
C LEU A 145 3.29 -3.65 12.07
N TYR A 146 2.97 -4.86 11.60
CA TYR A 146 1.66 -5.45 11.87
C TYR A 146 1.51 -5.89 13.33
N ARG A 147 2.57 -6.41 13.95
CA ARG A 147 2.58 -6.72 15.39
C ARG A 147 2.42 -5.46 16.23
N LEU A 148 3.10 -4.38 15.87
CA LEU A 148 2.95 -3.09 16.51
C LEU A 148 1.49 -2.60 16.39
N ALA A 149 0.92 -2.62 15.18
CA ALA A 149 -0.45 -2.18 14.95
C ALA A 149 -1.46 -2.95 15.82
N VAL A 150 -1.45 -4.29 15.83
CA VAL A 150 -2.41 -5.07 16.65
C VAL A 150 -2.22 -4.86 18.15
N ASN A 151 -0.97 -4.66 18.62
CA ASN A 151 -0.68 -4.33 20.01
C ASN A 151 -1.27 -2.98 20.41
N GLN A 152 -1.08 -1.95 19.60
CA GLN A 152 -1.60 -0.60 19.85
C GLN A 152 -3.14 -0.57 19.76
N LEU A 153 -3.73 -1.39 18.92
CA LEU A 153 -5.19 -1.53 18.82
C LEU A 153 -5.80 -2.40 19.93
N GLY A 154 -4.99 -3.10 20.72
CA GLY A 154 -5.44 -3.93 21.82
C GLY A 154 -6.22 -5.17 21.38
N VAL A 155 -5.85 -5.77 20.22
CA VAL A 155 -6.50 -6.95 19.66
C VAL A 155 -5.48 -8.09 19.44
N ARG A 156 -5.97 -9.33 19.38
CA ARG A 156 -5.13 -10.47 19.01
C ARG A 156 -4.93 -10.50 17.48
N PRO A 157 -3.78 -10.96 16.97
CA PRO A 157 -3.52 -10.97 15.52
C PRO A 157 -4.63 -11.59 14.67
N HIS A 158 -5.18 -12.74 15.08
CA HIS A 158 -6.24 -13.44 14.36
C HIS A 158 -7.63 -12.75 14.42
N GLU A 159 -7.77 -11.69 15.23
CA GLU A 159 -8.97 -10.83 15.28
C GLU A 159 -8.85 -9.62 14.35
N ALA A 160 -7.68 -9.45 13.68
CA ALA A 160 -7.42 -8.37 12.76
C ALA A 160 -7.36 -8.86 11.30
N VAL A 161 -7.79 -7.99 10.39
CA VAL A 161 -7.67 -8.17 8.95
C VAL A 161 -6.71 -7.12 8.40
N ALA A 162 -5.67 -7.56 7.72
CA ALA A 162 -4.75 -6.71 6.97
C ALA A 162 -5.22 -6.59 5.51
N PHE A 163 -5.13 -5.38 4.95
CA PHE A 163 -5.31 -5.10 3.53
C PHE A 163 -3.99 -4.65 2.95
N GLU A 164 -3.58 -5.27 1.85
CA GLU A 164 -2.26 -5.11 1.26
C GLU A 164 -2.29 -5.22 -0.26
N ASP A 165 -1.47 -4.42 -0.93
CA ASP A 165 -1.34 -4.42 -2.38
C ASP A 165 -0.12 -5.18 -2.89
N SER A 166 0.79 -5.60 -2.00
CA SER A 166 2.13 -6.13 -2.34
C SER A 166 2.42 -7.52 -1.76
N HIS A 167 3.37 -8.22 -2.42
CA HIS A 167 3.90 -9.50 -1.91
C HIS A 167 4.55 -9.33 -0.53
N THR A 168 5.42 -8.33 -0.38
CA THR A 168 6.16 -8.09 0.87
C THR A 168 5.24 -7.77 2.02
N GLY A 169 4.19 -7.01 1.76
CA GLY A 169 3.22 -6.63 2.77
C GLY A 169 2.30 -7.78 3.16
N THR A 170 1.78 -8.56 2.20
CA THR A 170 0.97 -9.76 2.51
C THR A 170 1.78 -10.79 3.30
N LEU A 171 3.07 -10.98 2.97
CA LEU A 171 3.97 -11.83 3.73
C LEU A 171 4.17 -11.35 5.16
N ALA A 172 4.39 -10.04 5.37
CA ALA A 172 4.56 -9.44 6.69
C ALA A 172 3.31 -9.61 7.56
N ALA A 173 2.13 -9.31 7.01
CA ALA A 173 0.85 -9.48 7.70
C ALA A 173 0.58 -10.94 8.08
N ARG A 174 0.87 -11.89 7.17
CA ARG A 174 0.76 -13.33 7.40
C ARG A 174 1.68 -13.80 8.53
N ARG A 175 2.95 -13.37 8.51
CA ARG A 175 3.95 -13.66 9.56
C ARG A 175 3.56 -13.08 10.92
N ALA A 176 2.82 -11.99 10.94
CA ALA A 176 2.28 -11.40 12.16
C ALA A 176 1.03 -12.14 12.68
N GLY A 177 0.45 -13.06 11.89
CA GLY A 177 -0.71 -13.87 12.27
C GLY A 177 -2.07 -13.22 12.03
N LEU A 178 -2.12 -12.16 11.21
CA LEU A 178 -3.37 -11.54 10.79
C LEU A 178 -4.05 -12.37 9.69
N LYS A 179 -5.35 -12.11 9.48
CA LYS A 179 -6.04 -12.45 8.24
C LYS A 179 -5.62 -11.45 7.16
N VAL A 180 -5.37 -11.93 5.95
CA VAL A 180 -4.77 -11.11 4.89
C VAL A 180 -5.68 -11.06 3.66
N VAL A 181 -6.02 -9.85 3.23
CA VAL A 181 -6.68 -9.56 1.96
C VAL A 181 -5.68 -8.88 1.04
N GLY A 182 -5.32 -9.55 -0.04
CA GLY A 182 -4.50 -9.00 -1.11
C GLY A 182 -5.37 -8.19 -2.09
N VAL A 183 -4.94 -6.98 -2.40
CA VAL A 183 -5.63 -6.04 -3.30
C VAL A 183 -4.63 -5.51 -4.33
N PRO A 184 -4.26 -6.32 -5.34
CA PRO A 184 -3.29 -5.89 -6.33
C PRO A 184 -3.75 -4.64 -7.09
N ASN A 185 -2.82 -3.75 -7.34
CA ASN A 185 -2.98 -2.65 -8.28
C ASN A 185 -2.25 -2.94 -9.61
N PRO A 186 -2.35 -2.11 -10.65
CA PRO A 186 -1.69 -2.36 -11.94
C PRO A 186 -0.18 -2.62 -11.85
N SER A 187 0.51 -1.99 -10.90
CA SER A 187 1.96 -2.16 -10.71
C SER A 187 2.32 -3.45 -9.98
N THR A 188 1.42 -3.98 -9.15
CA THR A 188 1.65 -5.18 -8.32
C THR A 188 0.84 -6.40 -8.78
N ALA A 189 0.06 -6.29 -9.85
CA ALA A 189 -0.79 -7.39 -10.36
C ALA A 189 -0.01 -8.67 -10.69
N HIS A 190 1.29 -8.54 -11.01
CA HIS A 190 2.21 -9.63 -11.32
C HIS A 190 2.86 -10.28 -10.07
N HIS A 191 2.68 -9.69 -8.88
CA HIS A 191 3.23 -10.24 -7.64
C HIS A 191 2.52 -11.53 -7.21
N ASP A 192 3.26 -12.38 -6.48
CA ASP A 192 2.68 -13.54 -5.81
C ASP A 192 1.90 -13.11 -4.54
N PHE A 193 0.62 -13.42 -4.52
CA PHE A 193 -0.28 -13.20 -3.39
C PHE A 193 -0.62 -14.51 -2.64
N GLY A 194 0.20 -15.55 -2.76
CA GLY A 194 0.01 -16.84 -2.08
C GLY A 194 -0.04 -16.74 -0.55
N HIS A 195 0.37 -15.63 0.02
CA HIS A 195 0.28 -15.35 1.46
C HIS A 195 -1.07 -14.76 1.90
N ALA A 196 -1.89 -14.29 0.96
CA ALA A 196 -3.22 -13.77 1.26
C ALA A 196 -4.24 -14.89 1.46
N ASP A 197 -5.13 -14.72 2.44
CA ASP A 197 -6.28 -15.60 2.64
C ASP A 197 -7.38 -15.33 1.60
N LEU A 198 -7.44 -14.09 1.09
CA LEU A 198 -8.37 -13.64 0.07
C LEU A 198 -7.67 -12.67 -0.88
N LYS A 199 -7.94 -12.78 -2.19
CA LYS A 199 -7.49 -11.82 -3.20
C LYS A 199 -8.71 -11.19 -3.87
N VAL A 200 -8.75 -9.86 -3.94
CA VAL A 200 -9.83 -9.08 -4.56
C VAL A 200 -9.27 -8.08 -5.56
N GLY A 201 -10.09 -7.64 -6.51
CA GLY A 201 -9.66 -6.65 -7.51
C GLY A 201 -9.66 -5.22 -6.99
N SER A 202 -10.48 -4.94 -5.97
CA SER A 202 -10.62 -3.62 -5.35
C SER A 202 -11.17 -3.75 -3.94
N LEU A 203 -10.85 -2.78 -3.06
CA LEU A 203 -11.52 -2.67 -1.75
C LEU A 203 -13.01 -2.33 -1.89
N ALA A 204 -13.46 -1.83 -3.04
CA ALA A 204 -14.88 -1.62 -3.34
C ALA A 204 -15.68 -2.94 -3.40
N ASP A 205 -15.00 -4.06 -3.64
CA ASP A 205 -15.63 -5.40 -3.69
C ASP A 205 -15.72 -6.05 -2.29
N VAL A 206 -15.25 -5.34 -1.24
CA VAL A 206 -15.14 -5.87 0.12
C VAL A 206 -16.14 -5.22 1.05
N SER A 207 -16.81 -6.03 1.88
CA SER A 207 -17.63 -5.56 3.00
C SER A 207 -17.25 -6.31 4.28
N LEU A 208 -17.57 -5.75 5.45
CA LEU A 208 -17.34 -6.45 6.73
C LEU A 208 -18.10 -7.77 6.80
N GLN A 209 -19.27 -7.83 6.16
CA GLN A 209 -20.07 -9.06 6.07
C GLN A 209 -19.37 -10.11 5.20
N SER A 210 -18.87 -9.73 4.01
CA SER A 210 -18.15 -10.67 3.12
C SER A 210 -16.88 -11.21 3.77
N LEU A 211 -16.14 -10.37 4.50
CA LEU A 211 -14.95 -10.80 5.26
C LEU A 211 -15.31 -11.81 6.35
N SER A 212 -16.37 -11.53 7.13
CA SER A 212 -16.82 -12.42 8.20
C SER A 212 -17.22 -13.79 7.67
N VAL A 213 -17.90 -13.85 6.53
CA VAL A 213 -18.30 -15.10 5.88
C VAL A 213 -17.06 -15.86 5.36
N SER A 214 -16.16 -15.18 4.65
CA SER A 214 -14.97 -15.81 4.06
C SER A 214 -14.06 -16.40 5.12
N PHE A 215 -13.80 -15.68 6.21
CA PHE A 215 -12.90 -16.17 7.27
C PHE A 215 -13.56 -17.20 8.21
N ALA A 216 -14.89 -17.21 8.35
CA ALA A 216 -15.59 -18.28 9.05
C ALA A 216 -15.49 -19.62 8.30
N ALA A 217 -15.63 -19.61 6.99
CA ALA A 217 -15.52 -20.79 6.14
C ALA A 217 -14.09 -21.39 6.15
N ALA A 218 -13.06 -20.57 6.26
CA ALA A 218 -11.66 -21.01 6.32
C ALA A 218 -11.27 -21.64 7.66
N SER A 219 -11.97 -21.31 8.76
CA SER A 219 -11.68 -21.83 10.12
C SER A 219 -12.31 -23.21 10.39
N GLY A 220 -13.11 -23.72 9.48
CA GLY A 220 -13.82 -25.03 9.62
C GLY A 220 -13.18 -26.18 8.81
N ARG A 221 -11.98 -25.95 8.25
CA ARG A 221 -11.22 -26.99 7.51
C ARG A 221 -10.00 -27.47 8.27
#